data_7f51bd3e6f9e95a2f4f06712c483e705
#
_entry.id   7f51bd3e6f9e95a2f4f06712c483e705
#
_cell.length_a   1.000
_cell.length_b   1.000
_cell.length_c   1.000
_cell.angle_alpha   90.00
_cell.angle_beta   90.00
_cell.angle_gamma   90.00
#
_symmetry.space_group_name_H-M   'P 1'
#
loop_
_entity.id
_entity.type
_entity.pdbx_description
1 polymer ?
#
loop_
_entity_poly.entity_id
_entity_poly.type
_entity_poly.pdbx_seq_one_letter_code
_entity_poly.pdbx_strand_id
1 'polypeptide(L)' 'LYLEKMNAVCEDGGKYVFYTDKRNISKIIGQGGANRNALSQRGISFKIKEEKGTDFRAERIG' A
#
# COMPACT_ATOMS: atom_id res chain seq x y z
N LEU A 1 11.42 -0.53 -4.82
CA LEU A 1 10.47 -1.52 -4.35
C LEU A 1 9.23 -0.86 -3.78
N TYR A 2 8.16 -1.59 -3.65
CA TYR A 2 6.87 -1.03 -3.25
C TYR A 2 6.87 -0.43 -1.85
N LEU A 3 7.57 -1.05 -0.90
CA LEU A 3 7.62 -0.51 0.46
C LEU A 3 8.18 0.90 0.50
N GLU A 4 9.23 1.16 -0.27
CA GLU A 4 9.81 2.49 -0.35
C GLU A 4 8.81 3.50 -0.91
N LYS A 5 8.09 3.12 -1.98
CA LYS A 5 7.07 3.98 -2.57
C LYS A 5 5.93 4.26 -1.58
N MET A 6 5.50 3.24 -0.87
CA MET A 6 4.43 3.37 0.13
C MET A 6 4.85 4.27 1.28
N ASN A 7 6.07 4.11 1.78
CA ASN A 7 6.58 4.98 2.84
C ASN A 7 6.71 6.43 2.39
N ALA A 8 7.05 6.64 1.13
CA ALA A 8 7.22 7.99 0.61
C ALA A 8 5.89 8.75 0.48
N VAL A 9 4.79 8.05 0.21
CA VAL A 9 3.49 8.69 -0.02
C VAL A 9 2.59 8.68 1.20
N CYS A 10 2.89 7.88 2.21
CA CYS A 10 2.05 7.72 3.40
C CYS A 10 2.60 8.49 4.59
N GLU A 11 1.70 9.15 5.31
CA GLU A 11 2.04 9.80 6.58
C GLU A 11 1.60 8.90 7.74
N ASP A 12 2.30 8.97 8.86
CA ASP A 12 1.97 8.20 10.04
C ASP A 12 0.53 8.48 10.49
N GLY A 13 -0.19 7.43 10.80
CA GLY A 13 -1.57 7.53 11.27
C GLY A 13 -2.59 7.80 10.17
N GLY A 14 -2.17 7.86 8.91
CA GLY A 14 -3.07 8.10 7.79
C GLY A 14 -3.88 6.88 7.36
N LYS A 15 -4.96 7.12 6.64
CA LYS A 15 -5.74 6.06 6.00
C LYS A 15 -5.65 6.22 4.49
N TYR A 16 -5.36 5.12 3.81
CA TYR A 16 -5.09 5.14 2.38
C TYR A 16 -5.79 4.01 1.65
N VAL A 17 -5.99 4.21 0.35
CA VAL A 17 -6.38 3.14 -0.57
C VAL A 17 -5.31 3.06 -1.64
N PHE A 18 -4.78 1.87 -1.86
CA PHE A 18 -3.80 1.62 -2.91
C PHE A 18 -4.48 0.92 -4.08
N TYR A 19 -4.20 1.41 -5.28
CA TYR A 19 -4.72 0.85 -6.52
C TYR A 19 -3.57 0.25 -7.31
N THR A 20 -3.74 -0.98 -7.74
CA THR A 20 -2.73 -1.67 -8.53
C THR A 20 -3.36 -2.80 -9.33
N ASP A 21 -2.65 -3.25 -10.37
CA ASP A 21 -3.06 -4.42 -11.12
C ASP A 21 -3.02 -5.65 -10.23
N LYS A 22 -3.92 -6.59 -10.47
CA LYS A 22 -4.07 -7.82 -9.69
C LYS A 22 -2.74 -8.53 -9.45
N ARG A 23 -1.88 -8.61 -10.46
CA ARG A 23 -0.59 -9.32 -10.35
C ARG A 23 0.40 -8.65 -9.41
N ASN A 24 0.19 -7.39 -9.05
CA ASN A 24 1.07 -6.65 -8.17
C ASN A 24 0.58 -6.59 -6.73
N ILE A 25 -0.64 -7.05 -6.45
CA ILE A 25 -1.23 -6.95 -5.11
C ILE A 25 -0.37 -7.67 -4.07
N SER A 26 0.08 -8.88 -4.38
CA SER A 26 0.91 -9.63 -3.44
C SER A 26 2.25 -8.96 -3.18
N LYS A 27 2.79 -8.24 -4.18
CA LYS A 27 4.04 -7.48 -4.02
C LYS A 27 3.87 -6.30 -3.09
N ILE A 28 2.70 -5.66 -3.11
CA ILE A 28 2.39 -4.53 -2.24
C ILE A 28 2.24 -4.98 -0.80
N ILE A 29 1.53 -6.10 -0.58
CA ILE A 29 1.39 -6.66 0.76
C ILE A 29 2.74 -7.15 1.29
N GLY A 30 3.56 -7.67 0.40
CA GLY A 30 4.86 -8.23 0.73
C GLY A 30 4.76 -9.68 1.18
N GLN A 31 5.90 -10.36 1.19
CA GLN A 31 5.96 -11.75 1.58
C GLN A 31 5.61 -11.88 3.07
N GLY A 32 4.63 -12.73 3.36
CA GLY A 32 4.16 -12.91 4.73
C GLY A 32 3.52 -11.67 5.34
N GLY A 33 3.11 -10.70 4.53
CA GLY A 33 2.53 -9.47 5.02
C GLY A 33 3.55 -8.46 5.54
N ALA A 34 4.81 -8.57 5.15
CA ALA A 34 5.88 -7.74 5.70
C ALA A 34 5.64 -6.24 5.47
N ASN A 35 5.24 -5.84 4.26
CA ASN A 35 4.99 -4.44 3.98
C ASN A 35 3.79 -3.91 4.75
N ARG A 36 2.76 -4.72 4.86
CA ARG A 36 1.56 -4.38 5.62
C ARG A 36 1.91 -4.16 7.10
N ASN A 37 2.71 -5.06 7.67
CA ASN A 37 3.13 -4.94 9.06
C ASN A 37 3.98 -3.70 9.30
N ALA A 38 4.88 -3.37 8.38
CA ALA A 38 5.72 -2.18 8.48
C ALA A 38 4.88 -0.90 8.53
N LEU A 39 3.86 -0.80 7.68
CA LEU A 39 2.97 0.35 7.69
C LEU A 39 2.08 0.39 8.93
N SER A 40 1.62 -0.78 9.39
CA SER A 40 0.81 -0.88 10.59
C SER A 40 1.56 -0.37 11.82
N GLN A 41 2.85 -0.61 11.90
CA GLN A 41 3.68 -0.11 13.00
C GLN A 41 3.77 1.41 13.03
N ARG A 42 3.54 2.07 11.89
CA ARG A 42 3.46 3.52 11.78
C ARG A 42 2.05 4.05 12.02
N GLY A 43 1.11 3.17 12.39
CA GLY A 43 -0.28 3.56 12.56
C GLY A 43 -1.03 3.80 11.26
N ILE A 44 -0.50 3.34 10.14
CA ILE A 44 -1.12 3.53 8.83
C ILE A 44 -2.10 2.40 8.55
N SER A 45 -3.33 2.75 8.18
CA SER A 45 -4.33 1.79 7.70
C SER A 45 -4.47 1.92 6.20
N PHE A 46 -4.58 0.81 5.50
CA PHE A 46 -4.80 0.87 4.06
C PHE A 46 -5.62 -0.31 3.56
N LYS A 47 -6.22 -0.10 2.39
CA LYS A 47 -6.90 -1.14 1.63
C LYS A 47 -6.28 -1.18 0.25
N ILE A 48 -6.32 -2.34 -0.38
CA ILE A 48 -5.83 -2.51 -1.74
C ILE A 48 -7.01 -2.82 -2.64
N LYS A 49 -7.12 -2.10 -3.75
CA LYS A 49 -8.12 -2.35 -4.77
C LYS A 49 -7.45 -2.68 -6.09
N GLU A 50 -8.04 -3.62 -6.82
CA GLU A 50 -7.53 -3.97 -8.13
C GLU A 50 -7.89 -2.88 -9.13
N GLU A 51 -6.90 -2.42 -9.89
CA GLU A 51 -7.09 -1.49 -10.99
C GLU A 51 -6.23 -1.95 -12.15
N LYS A 52 -6.87 -2.52 -13.16
CA LYS A 52 -6.18 -3.11 -14.30
C LYS A 52 -5.32 -2.08 -15.03
N GLY A 53 -4.07 -2.45 -15.29
CA GLY A 53 -3.14 -1.60 -16.01
C GLY A 53 -2.43 -0.57 -15.15
N THR A 54 -2.73 -0.50 -13.85
CA THR A 54 -2.09 0.43 -12.94
C THR A 54 -0.97 -0.27 -12.18
N ASP A 55 0.23 0.28 -12.23
CA ASP A 55 1.35 -0.27 -11.49
C ASP A 55 1.19 -0.01 -9.98
N PHE A 56 1.02 1.25 -9.61
CA PHE A 56 0.77 1.62 -8.22
C PHE A 56 0.22 3.03 -8.13
N ARG A 57 -0.87 3.20 -7.38
CA ARG A 57 -1.45 4.52 -7.11
C ARG A 57 -1.99 4.53 -5.68
N ALA A 58 -1.73 5.60 -4.95
CA ALA A 58 -2.21 5.74 -3.59
C ALA A 58 -3.16 6.93 -3.50
N GLU A 59 -4.22 6.77 -2.69
CA GLU A 59 -5.18 7.83 -2.42
C GLU A 59 -5.43 7.92 -0.92
N ARG A 60 -5.31 9.11 -0.36
CA ARG A 60 -5.56 9.32 1.06
C ARG A 60 -7.05 9.52 1.32
N ILE A 61 -7.58 8.81 2.30
CA ILE A 61 -9.01 8.88 2.65
C ILE A 61 -9.25 9.31 4.10
N GLY A 62 -8.18 9.58 4.84
CA GLY A 62 -8.37 10.02 6.21
C GLY A 62 -7.13 10.40 6.95
#